data_1f796d1df89c0f8780feae9dd318c8f9
#
_entry.id   1f796d1df89c0f8780feae9dd318c8f9
#
_cell.length_a   1.000
_cell.length_b   1.000
_cell.length_c   1.000
_cell.angle_alpha   90.00
_cell.angle_beta   90.00
_cell.angle_gamma   90.00
#
_symmetry.space_group_name_H-M   'P 1'
#
loop_
_entity.id
_entity.type
_entity.pdbx_description
1 polymer ?
#
loop_
_entity_poly.entity_id
_entity_poly.type
_entity_poly.pdbx_seq_one_letter_code
_entity_poly.pdbx_strand_id
1 'polypeptide(L)' 'MIMINYDPDTRVVLSGGEVNPRYALQQLPDGAAYVDALPEGDLSGYQYINGAFIPIKQEDDYAASQN' A
#
# COMPACT_ATOMS: atom_id res chain seq x y z
N MET A 1 8.28 7.15 11.02
CA MET A 1 7.75 7.46 9.67
C MET A 1 7.70 6.19 8.86
N ILE A 2 6.60 5.96 8.20
CA ILE A 2 6.39 4.74 7.44
C ILE A 2 6.44 5.04 5.95
N MET A 3 7.17 4.22 5.21
CA MET A 3 7.23 4.33 3.76
C MET A 3 6.67 3.06 3.14
N ILE A 4 5.89 3.21 2.08
CA ILE A 4 5.38 2.08 1.34
C ILE A 4 5.92 2.09 -0.08
N ASN A 5 5.96 0.91 -0.67
CA ASN A 5 6.23 0.74 -2.09
C ASN A 5 4.98 0.16 -2.74
N TYR A 6 4.61 0.69 -3.89
CA TYR A 6 3.45 0.22 -4.62
C TYR A 6 3.75 0.25 -6.11
N ASP A 7 2.99 -0.55 -6.85
CA ASP A 7 3.12 -0.60 -8.31
C ASP A 7 2.51 0.68 -8.89
N PRO A 8 3.28 1.50 -9.60
CA PRO A 8 2.76 2.76 -10.12
C PRO A 8 1.68 2.58 -11.19
N ASP A 9 1.61 1.42 -11.82
CA ASP A 9 0.59 1.15 -12.84
C ASP A 9 -0.70 0.64 -12.22
N THR A 10 -0.61 -0.37 -11.35
CA THR A 10 -1.79 -0.99 -10.74
C THR A 10 -2.18 -0.36 -9.43
N ARG A 11 -1.25 0.36 -8.79
CA ARG A 11 -1.40 0.97 -7.48
C ARG A 11 -1.41 -0.05 -6.34
N VAL A 12 -1.21 -1.32 -6.61
CA VAL A 12 -1.20 -2.35 -5.57
C VAL A 12 0.02 -2.16 -4.67
N VAL A 13 -0.21 -2.16 -3.36
CA VAL A 13 0.86 -2.00 -2.40
C VAL A 13 1.72 -3.25 -2.38
N LEU A 14 3.03 -3.07 -2.46
CA LEU A 14 3.98 -4.18 -2.53
C LEU A 14 4.64 -4.44 -1.18
N SER A 15 4.97 -3.39 -0.45
CA SER A 15 5.64 -3.53 0.83
C SER A 15 5.52 -2.24 1.62
N GLY A 16 5.83 -2.31 2.90
CA GLY A 16 5.86 -1.13 3.75
C GLY A 16 6.68 -1.39 4.99
N GLY A 17 7.19 -0.34 5.59
CA GLY A 17 7.97 -0.48 6.80
C GLY A 17 8.42 0.87 7.35
N GLU A 18 8.99 0.81 8.53
CA GLU A 18 9.50 2.00 9.19
C GLU A 18 10.78 2.48 8.54
N VAL A 19 10.89 3.80 8.41
CA VAL A 19 12.13 4.43 7.98
C VAL A 19 12.51 5.50 9.00
N ASN A 20 13.80 5.71 9.16
CA ASN A 20 14.28 6.74 10.04
C ASN A 20 14.05 8.10 9.39
N PRO A 21 13.30 9.02 10.05
CA PRO A 21 13.05 10.34 9.46
C PRO A 21 14.31 11.10 9.07
N ARG A 22 15.40 10.80 9.76
CA ARG A 22 16.69 11.46 9.47
C ARG A 22 17.18 11.14 8.07
N TYR A 23 16.83 9.97 7.55
CA TYR A 23 17.26 9.51 6.23
C TYR A 23 16.14 9.56 5.21
N ALA A 24 14.99 10.13 5.58
CA ALA A 24 13.86 10.19 4.67
C ALA A 24 14.19 11.10 3.48
N LEU A 25 13.83 10.63 2.30
CA LEU A 25 14.05 11.41 1.09
C LEU A 25 12.95 12.47 0.97
N GLN A 26 13.32 13.64 0.48
CA GLN A 26 12.36 14.70 0.26
C GLN A 26 11.47 14.42 -0.95
N GLN A 27 12.01 13.73 -1.92
CA GLN A 27 11.28 13.29 -3.09
C GLN A 27 11.45 11.81 -3.25
N LEU A 28 10.33 11.12 -3.47
CA LEU A 28 10.32 9.69 -3.67
C LEU A 28 10.11 9.38 -5.15
N PRO A 29 10.68 8.26 -5.63
CA PRO A 29 10.39 7.81 -6.98
C PRO A 29 8.93 7.38 -7.10
N ASP A 30 8.46 7.23 -8.33
CA ASP A 30 7.14 6.67 -8.57
C ASP A 30 7.07 5.29 -7.93
N GLY A 31 5.95 5.02 -7.25
CA GLY A 31 5.79 3.75 -6.58
C GLY A 31 6.26 3.75 -5.15
N ALA A 32 6.55 4.91 -4.57
CA ALA A 32 6.88 5.02 -3.15
C ALA A 32 6.17 6.22 -2.55
N ALA A 33 5.78 6.08 -1.27
CA ALA A 33 5.10 7.16 -0.56
C ALA A 33 5.30 7.02 0.93
N TYR A 34 5.26 8.15 1.63
CA TYR A 34 5.25 8.17 3.10
C TYR A 34 3.81 8.17 3.58
N VAL A 35 3.54 7.40 4.62
CA VAL A 35 2.20 7.31 5.20
C VAL A 35 2.31 7.37 6.72
N ASP A 36 1.20 7.68 7.37
CA ASP A 36 1.16 7.76 8.84
C ASP A 36 1.02 6.40 9.47
N ALA A 37 0.29 5.50 8.84
CA ALA A 37 0.03 4.18 9.38
C ALA A 37 -0.23 3.20 8.24
N LEU A 38 -0.01 1.91 8.51
CA LEU A 38 -0.31 0.85 7.57
C LEU A 38 -1.71 0.28 7.86
N PRO A 39 -2.43 -0.19 6.82
CA PRO A 39 -3.70 -0.85 7.03
C PRO A 39 -3.51 -2.23 7.65
N GLU A 40 -4.57 -2.76 8.21
CA GLU A 40 -4.53 -4.11 8.78
C GLU A 40 -4.50 -5.16 7.69
N GLY A 41 -3.84 -6.27 7.99
CA GLY A 41 -3.80 -7.42 7.11
C GLY A 41 -2.69 -7.30 6.08
N ASP A 42 -2.88 -8.02 4.99
CA ASP A 42 -1.89 -8.12 3.93
C ASP A 42 -1.87 -6.83 3.10
N LEU A 43 -0.70 -6.23 2.97
CA LEU A 43 -0.59 -5.00 2.20
C LEU A 43 -0.95 -5.20 0.74
N SER A 44 -0.69 -6.39 0.21
CA SER A 44 -1.04 -6.68 -1.19
C SER A 44 -2.54 -6.70 -1.44
N GLY A 45 -3.35 -6.66 -0.39
CA GLY A 45 -4.80 -6.55 -0.51
C GLY A 45 -5.30 -5.12 -0.62
N TYR A 46 -4.40 -4.15 -0.79
CA TYR A 46 -4.78 -2.74 -0.87
C TYR A 46 -4.13 -2.09 -2.07
N GLN A 47 -4.77 -1.03 -2.55
CA GLN A 47 -4.19 -0.10 -3.51
C GLN A 47 -3.95 1.22 -2.80
N TYR A 48 -2.90 1.92 -3.20
CA TYR A 48 -2.60 3.24 -2.66
C TYR A 48 -2.98 4.29 -3.71
N ILE A 49 -4.07 5.00 -3.45
CA ILE A 49 -4.64 5.95 -4.41
C ILE A 49 -4.95 7.25 -3.69
N ASN A 50 -4.40 8.34 -4.21
CA ASN A 50 -4.67 9.69 -3.71
C ASN A 50 -4.47 9.81 -2.19
N GLY A 51 -3.40 9.18 -1.70
CA GLY A 51 -3.06 9.28 -0.28
C GLY A 51 -3.85 8.37 0.63
N ALA A 52 -4.60 7.43 0.09
CA ALA A 52 -5.43 6.53 0.89
C ALA A 52 -5.23 5.08 0.48
N PHE A 53 -5.37 4.18 1.45
CA PHE A 53 -5.36 2.75 1.20
C PHE A 53 -6.78 2.30 0.87
N ILE A 54 -6.95 1.74 -0.31
CA ILE A 54 -8.25 1.29 -0.80
C ILE A 54 -8.25 -0.23 -0.87
N PRO A 55 -9.13 -0.93 -0.13
CA PRO A 55 -9.17 -2.38 -0.21
C PRO A 55 -9.54 -2.84 -1.61
N ILE A 56 -8.83 -3.86 -2.08
CA ILE A 56 -9.08 -4.43 -3.38
C ILE A 56 -10.20 -5.44 -3.24
N LYS A 57 -11.25 -5.27 -4.03
CA LYS A 57 -12.30 -6.26 -4.10
C LYS A 57 -11.82 -7.41 -4.96
N GLN A 58 -11.89 -8.60 -4.39
CA GLN A 58 -11.49 -9.80 -5.11
C GLN A 58 -12.71 -10.67 -5.32
N GLU A 59 -13.03 -10.91 -6.57
CA GLU A 59 -14.16 -11.77 -6.89
C GLU A 59 -13.94 -13.19 -6.42
N ASP A 60 -12.69 -13.62 -6.40
CA ASP A 60 -12.34 -14.93 -5.90
C ASP A 60 -12.73 -15.09 -4.44
N ASP A 61 -12.44 -14.09 -3.63
CA ASP A 61 -12.86 -14.11 -2.24
C ASP A 61 -14.35 -14.17 -2.12
N TYR A 62 -15.02 -13.42 -2.94
CA TYR A 62 -16.47 -13.39 -2.96
C TYR A 62 -17.02 -14.76 -3.34
N ALA A 63 -16.48 -15.36 -4.40
CA ALA A 63 -16.93 -16.67 -4.84
C ALA A 63 -16.69 -17.73 -3.78
N ALA A 64 -15.57 -17.68 -3.12
CA ALA A 64 -15.24 -18.63 -2.06
C ALA A 64 -16.21 -18.48 -0.90
N SER A 65 -16.56 -17.26 -0.56
CA SER A 65 -17.47 -17.02 0.56
C SER A 65 -18.91 -17.40 0.24
N GLN A 66 -19.26 -17.45 -1.02
CA GLN A 66 -20.60 -17.86 -1.44
C GLN A 66 -20.80 -19.36 -1.36
N ASN A 67 -19.72 -20.08 -1.41
CA ASN A 67 -19.79 -21.54 -1.40
C ASN A 67 -19.57 -22.12 0.00
#